data_4ff551e689d312a5c22215a893b78111
#
_entry.id   4ff551e689d312a5c22215a893b78111
#
_cell.length_a   1.000
_cell.length_b   1.000
_cell.length_c   1.000
_cell.angle_alpha   90.00
_cell.angle_beta   90.00
_cell.angle_gamma   90.00
#
_symmetry.space_group_name_H-M   'P 1'
#
loop_
_entity.id
_entity.type
_entity.pdbx_description
1 polymer ?
#
loop_
_entity_poly.entity_id
_entity_poly.type
_entity_poly.pdbx_seq_one_letter_code
_entity_poly.pdbx_strand_id
1 'polypeptide(L)'
;MTNIEQDILDQNRDLEAKNQENIEKSEARAWKVARMSWLISLVLGAVIVSILPLREVVPFLIRDNGTGIPDVITRLDVETLTTDDAMDKHFISQYIKTREGYYFNTLQQEYELTQMMSSDEVAKDYRSIYEGKNARDQKLGSSNTVKPEIISIVLSKKEVGTDGQASNIATARVRLIQRNLSTGEETAKNIVVSLTYEYLPVKNMVEGFRMDNPLGFIVTHYRVDNEA
;
A
#
# COMPACT_ATOMS: atom_id res chain seq x y z
N MET A 1 38.94 -77.97 -44.70
CA MET A 1 38.21 -76.71 -44.78
C MET A 1 38.87 -75.85 -45.82
N THR A 2 38.16 -75.56 -46.88
CA THR A 2 38.67 -74.87 -48.08
C THR A 2 38.90 -73.39 -47.73
N ASN A 3 39.98 -72.78 -48.27
CA ASN A 3 40.35 -71.33 -48.05
C ASN A 3 39.15 -70.36 -48.28
N ILE A 4 38.17 -70.79 -49.06
CA ILE A 4 36.92 -70.06 -49.39
C ILE A 4 35.98 -69.94 -48.16
N GLU A 5 35.86 -70.97 -47.34
CA GLU A 5 35.01 -70.98 -46.12
C GLU A 5 35.60 -69.99 -45.03
N GLN A 6 36.89 -69.96 -44.93
CA GLN A 6 37.56 -69.04 -44.02
C GLN A 6 37.37 -67.59 -44.47
N ASP A 7 37.49 -67.29 -45.72
CA ASP A 7 37.32 -65.92 -46.29
C ASP A 7 35.86 -65.43 -46.12
N ILE A 8 34.89 -66.32 -46.24
CA ILE A 8 33.47 -65.98 -46.00
C ILE A 8 33.20 -65.74 -44.51
N LEU A 9 33.84 -66.47 -43.60
CA LEU A 9 33.71 -66.31 -42.19
C LEU A 9 34.35 -65.00 -41.68
N ASP A 10 35.50 -64.66 -42.26
CA ASP A 10 36.18 -63.39 -41.91
C ASP A 10 35.40 -62.18 -42.48
N GLN A 11 34.86 -62.25 -43.70
CA GLN A 11 33.97 -61.23 -44.24
C GLN A 11 32.69 -61.01 -43.40
N ASN A 12 32.09 -62.07 -42.89
CA ASN A 12 30.91 -61.98 -42.05
C ASN A 12 31.25 -61.37 -40.70
N ARG A 13 32.40 -61.70 -40.08
CA ARG A 13 32.90 -61.08 -38.87
C ARG A 13 33.16 -59.57 -39.03
N ASP A 14 33.75 -59.18 -40.15
CA ASP A 14 33.98 -57.76 -40.45
C ASP A 14 32.69 -56.97 -40.68
N LEU A 15 31.68 -57.62 -41.29
CA LEU A 15 30.37 -57.02 -41.46
C LEU A 15 29.62 -56.85 -40.14
N GLU A 16 29.69 -57.88 -39.26
CA GLU A 16 29.10 -57.81 -37.94
C GLU A 16 29.81 -56.77 -37.07
N ALA A 17 31.12 -56.65 -37.09
CA ALA A 17 31.88 -55.64 -36.38
C ALA A 17 31.52 -54.23 -36.86
N LYS A 18 31.42 -54.01 -38.18
CA LYS A 18 30.98 -52.71 -38.74
C LYS A 18 29.53 -52.35 -38.36
N ASN A 19 28.65 -53.34 -38.34
CA ASN A 19 27.27 -53.15 -37.94
C ASN A 19 27.17 -52.78 -36.44
N GLN A 20 27.95 -53.44 -35.56
CA GLN A 20 27.99 -53.10 -34.15
C GLN A 20 28.55 -51.69 -33.93
N GLU A 21 29.65 -51.33 -34.62
CA GLU A 21 30.22 -49.97 -34.54
C GLU A 21 29.23 -48.89 -34.99
N ASN A 22 28.47 -49.17 -36.06
CA ASN A 22 27.45 -48.24 -36.53
C ASN A 22 26.27 -48.09 -35.54
N ILE A 23 25.86 -49.19 -34.88
CA ILE A 23 24.84 -49.18 -33.86
C ILE A 23 25.31 -48.33 -32.65
N GLU A 24 26.51 -48.59 -32.15
CA GLU A 24 27.08 -47.82 -31.04
C GLU A 24 27.22 -46.31 -31.37
N LYS A 25 27.66 -45.98 -32.59
CA LYS A 25 27.75 -44.58 -33.07
C LYS A 25 26.35 -43.94 -33.21
N SER A 26 25.32 -44.72 -33.60
CA SER A 26 23.96 -44.21 -33.69
C SER A 26 23.34 -44.00 -32.33
N GLU A 27 23.56 -44.90 -31.37
CA GLU A 27 23.15 -44.75 -29.96
C GLU A 27 23.82 -43.56 -29.30
N ALA A 28 25.12 -43.42 -29.47
CA ALA A 28 25.86 -42.25 -28.92
C ALA A 28 25.35 -40.93 -29.49
N ARG A 29 24.93 -40.89 -30.75
CA ARG A 29 24.29 -39.72 -31.38
C ARG A 29 22.90 -39.48 -30.82
N ALA A 30 22.09 -40.52 -30.67
CA ALA A 30 20.74 -40.43 -30.09
C ALA A 30 20.79 -39.91 -28.64
N TRP A 31 21.72 -40.41 -27.84
CA TRP A 31 21.93 -39.93 -26.47
C TRP A 31 22.38 -38.48 -26.39
N LYS A 32 23.18 -38.01 -27.35
CA LYS A 32 23.60 -36.57 -27.39
C LYS A 32 22.40 -35.69 -27.72
N VAL A 33 21.56 -36.09 -28.69
CA VAL A 33 20.36 -35.35 -29.06
C VAL A 33 19.35 -35.36 -27.92
N ALA A 34 19.14 -36.50 -27.25
CA ALA A 34 18.24 -36.58 -26.10
C ALA A 34 18.66 -35.66 -24.95
N ARG A 35 19.95 -35.64 -24.59
CA ARG A 35 20.49 -34.73 -23.53
C ARG A 35 20.32 -33.26 -23.92
N MET A 36 20.56 -32.90 -25.19
CA MET A 36 20.41 -31.55 -25.68
C MET A 36 18.96 -31.09 -25.68
N SER A 37 18.03 -31.95 -26.08
CA SER A 37 16.60 -31.71 -26.03
C SER A 37 16.11 -31.51 -24.61
N TRP A 38 16.59 -32.30 -23.64
CA TRP A 38 16.26 -32.17 -22.23
C TRP A 38 16.74 -30.85 -21.63
N LEU A 39 17.98 -30.43 -21.98
CA LEU A 39 18.53 -29.12 -21.60
C LEU A 39 17.69 -27.95 -22.12
N ILE A 40 17.28 -28.03 -23.39
CA ILE A 40 16.43 -26.98 -24.01
C ILE A 40 15.08 -26.93 -23.31
N SER A 41 14.46 -28.07 -23.00
CA SER A 41 13.19 -28.12 -22.27
C SER A 41 13.31 -27.53 -20.86
N LEU A 42 14.42 -27.74 -20.17
CA LEU A 42 14.66 -27.23 -18.84
C LEU A 42 14.84 -25.69 -18.87
N VAL A 43 15.56 -25.16 -19.85
CA VAL A 43 15.73 -23.72 -20.06
C VAL A 43 14.38 -23.06 -20.40
N LEU A 44 13.59 -23.66 -21.29
CA LEU A 44 12.24 -23.16 -21.61
C LEU A 44 11.32 -23.16 -20.40
N GLY A 45 11.35 -24.21 -19.58
CA GLY A 45 10.63 -24.27 -18.33
C GLY A 45 11.05 -23.16 -17.34
N ALA A 46 12.34 -22.90 -17.20
CA ALA A 46 12.86 -21.81 -16.36
C ALA A 46 12.42 -20.44 -16.85
N VAL A 47 12.40 -20.21 -18.15
CA VAL A 47 11.90 -18.96 -18.76
C VAL A 47 10.40 -18.78 -18.48
N ILE A 48 9.59 -19.83 -18.62
CA ILE A 48 8.15 -19.78 -18.33
C ILE A 48 7.92 -19.45 -16.84
N VAL A 49 8.62 -20.11 -15.92
CA VAL A 49 8.52 -19.84 -14.48
C VAL A 49 8.96 -18.42 -14.13
N SER A 50 9.97 -17.87 -14.83
CA SER A 50 10.42 -16.49 -14.66
C SER A 50 9.41 -15.44 -15.13
N ILE A 51 8.56 -15.79 -16.10
CA ILE A 51 7.53 -14.88 -16.66
C ILE A 51 6.21 -14.95 -15.87
N LEU A 52 5.94 -16.05 -15.15
CA LEU A 52 4.71 -16.21 -14.38
C LEU A 52 4.42 -15.07 -13.35
N PRO A 53 5.39 -14.53 -12.58
CA PRO A 53 5.10 -13.45 -11.63
C PRO A 53 4.76 -12.10 -12.28
N LEU A 54 4.85 -11.96 -13.61
CA LEU A 54 4.53 -10.71 -14.33
C LEU A 54 3.02 -10.50 -14.63
N ARG A 55 2.16 -11.40 -14.20
CA ARG A 55 0.70 -11.23 -14.27
C ARG A 55 0.12 -10.79 -12.93
N GLU A 56 0.50 -9.63 -12.45
CA GLU A 56 -0.31 -8.95 -11.45
C GLU A 56 -1.52 -8.31 -12.16
N VAL A 57 -2.68 -8.91 -11.94
CA VAL A 57 -3.96 -8.31 -12.33
C VAL A 57 -4.24 -7.20 -11.33
N VAL A 58 -3.94 -5.97 -11.69
CA VAL A 58 -4.32 -4.80 -10.88
C VAL A 58 -5.81 -4.54 -11.12
N PRO A 59 -6.69 -4.76 -10.14
CA PRO A 59 -8.10 -4.42 -10.28
C PRO A 59 -8.25 -2.90 -10.29
N PHE A 60 -8.76 -2.35 -11.38
CA PHE A 60 -9.16 -0.96 -11.46
C PHE A 60 -10.58 -0.83 -10.90
N LEU A 61 -10.74 -0.05 -9.84
CA LEU A 61 -12.06 0.35 -9.35
C LEU A 61 -12.41 1.69 -10.00
N ILE A 62 -13.30 1.66 -10.99
CA ILE A 62 -13.90 2.87 -11.58
C ILE A 62 -15.07 3.24 -10.67
N ARG A 63 -14.94 4.31 -9.91
CA ARG A 63 -16.06 4.89 -9.16
C ARG A 63 -16.72 5.95 -10.03
N ASP A 64 -17.92 5.68 -10.48
CA ASP A 64 -18.77 6.67 -11.11
C ASP A 64 -19.41 7.55 -10.02
N ASN A 65 -18.96 8.79 -9.91
CA ASN A 65 -19.48 9.77 -8.95
C ASN A 65 -20.65 10.58 -9.51
N GLY A 66 -21.29 10.15 -10.60
CA GLY A 66 -22.47 10.84 -11.17
C GLY A 66 -22.22 12.23 -11.75
N THR A 67 -20.97 12.69 -11.81
CA THR A 67 -20.58 14.01 -12.35
C THR A 67 -19.96 13.94 -13.74
N GLY A 68 -20.00 12.77 -14.40
CA GLY A 68 -19.57 12.60 -15.80
C GLY A 68 -18.06 12.70 -16.06
N ILE A 69 -17.24 12.86 -15.05
CA ILE A 69 -15.77 12.82 -15.16
C ILE A 69 -15.30 11.55 -14.43
N PRO A 70 -14.79 10.52 -15.15
CA PRO A 70 -14.25 9.34 -14.50
C PRO A 70 -12.96 9.73 -13.76
N ASP A 71 -13.01 9.73 -12.44
CA ASP A 71 -11.81 9.85 -11.60
C ASP A 71 -11.07 8.52 -11.69
N VAL A 72 -10.06 8.47 -12.55
CA VAL A 72 -9.14 7.34 -12.64
C VAL A 72 -8.30 7.35 -11.39
N ILE A 73 -8.70 6.58 -10.38
CA ILE A 73 -7.84 6.29 -9.23
C ILE A 73 -6.67 5.47 -9.77
N THR A 74 -5.62 6.18 -10.15
CA THR A 74 -4.36 5.62 -10.60
C THR A 74 -3.77 4.83 -9.44
N ARG A 75 -3.67 3.50 -9.62
CA ARG A 75 -2.96 2.55 -8.78
C ARG A 75 -3.23 2.71 -7.27
N LEU A 76 -4.09 1.85 -6.74
CA LEU A 76 -3.70 1.20 -5.51
C LEU A 76 -2.43 0.40 -5.85
N ASP A 77 -1.27 0.99 -5.62
CA ASP A 77 -0.10 0.19 -5.36
C ASP A 77 -0.50 -0.66 -4.15
N VAL A 78 -0.77 -1.92 -4.40
CA VAL A 78 -0.74 -2.97 -3.37
C VAL A 78 0.76 -3.19 -3.13
N GLU A 79 1.44 -2.12 -2.79
CA GLU A 79 2.62 -2.17 -1.97
C GLU A 79 2.15 -2.93 -0.74
N THR A 80 2.81 -3.99 -0.39
CA THR A 80 2.54 -4.80 0.78
C THR A 80 2.32 -3.85 1.96
N LEU A 81 1.03 -3.51 2.22
CA LEU A 81 0.66 -2.72 3.38
C LEU A 81 1.15 -3.52 4.57
N THR A 82 2.26 -3.10 5.13
CA THR A 82 2.70 -3.67 6.41
C THR A 82 1.61 -3.39 7.43
N THR A 83 1.49 -4.25 8.42
CA THR A 83 0.53 -4.03 9.52
C THR A 83 0.73 -2.65 10.13
N ASP A 84 1.97 -2.17 10.18
CA ASP A 84 2.34 -0.85 10.68
C ASP A 84 1.77 0.28 9.81
N ASP A 85 1.89 0.19 8.48
CA ASP A 85 1.32 1.20 7.57
C ASP A 85 -0.21 1.27 7.66
N ALA A 86 -0.88 0.13 7.86
CA ALA A 86 -2.33 0.09 8.02
C ALA A 86 -2.76 0.75 9.34
N MET A 87 -1.99 0.55 10.41
CA MET A 87 -2.21 1.18 11.70
C MET A 87 -1.96 2.69 11.63
N ASP A 88 -0.88 3.12 10.99
CA ASP A 88 -0.57 4.53 10.76
C ASP A 88 -1.72 5.23 10.04
N LYS A 89 -2.18 4.66 8.92
CA LYS A 89 -3.32 5.19 8.15
C LYS A 89 -4.61 5.25 8.98
N HIS A 90 -4.83 4.27 9.86
CA HIS A 90 -5.99 4.25 10.73
C HIS A 90 -5.97 5.44 11.72
N PHE A 91 -4.87 5.63 12.46
CA PHE A 91 -4.75 6.72 13.43
C PHE A 91 -4.76 8.10 12.76
N ILE A 92 -4.07 8.24 11.61
CA ILE A 92 -4.11 9.46 10.82
C ILE A 92 -5.54 9.78 10.36
N SER A 93 -6.26 8.79 9.85
CA SER A 93 -7.66 8.95 9.44
C SER A 93 -8.55 9.35 10.61
N GLN A 94 -8.39 8.71 11.76
CA GLN A 94 -9.13 9.02 12.98
C GLN A 94 -8.84 10.46 13.42
N TYR A 95 -7.56 10.84 13.53
CA TYR A 95 -7.15 12.19 13.91
C TYR A 95 -7.73 13.27 12.99
N ILE A 96 -7.62 13.09 11.67
CA ILE A 96 -8.15 14.06 10.72
C ILE A 96 -9.67 14.16 10.83
N LYS A 97 -10.38 13.05 11.03
CA LYS A 97 -11.83 13.04 11.19
C LYS A 97 -12.28 13.78 12.44
N THR A 98 -11.60 13.61 13.56
CA THR A 98 -11.93 14.30 14.83
C THR A 98 -11.56 15.78 14.77
N ARG A 99 -10.41 16.15 14.15
CA ARG A 99 -9.95 17.52 14.08
C ARG A 99 -10.73 18.36 13.08
N GLU A 100 -10.94 17.86 11.87
CA GLU A 100 -11.64 18.58 10.78
C GLU A 100 -13.14 18.38 10.82
N GLY A 101 -13.62 17.34 11.49
CA GLY A 101 -15.03 17.09 11.72
C GLY A 101 -15.68 18.16 12.62
N TYR A 102 -17.00 18.29 12.48
CA TYR A 102 -17.80 19.09 13.38
C TYR A 102 -19.20 18.49 13.49
N TYR A 103 -19.49 17.96 14.67
CA TYR A 103 -20.79 17.44 15.05
C TYR A 103 -21.12 17.99 16.45
N PHE A 104 -22.15 18.84 16.52
CA PHE A 104 -22.46 19.56 17.76
C PHE A 104 -22.63 18.64 18.97
N ASN A 105 -23.27 17.48 18.79
CA ASN A 105 -23.57 16.54 19.87
C ASN A 105 -22.35 15.78 20.40
N THR A 106 -21.32 15.58 19.58
CA THR A 106 -20.10 14.84 19.93
C THR A 106 -18.88 15.76 20.05
N LEU A 107 -19.08 17.08 19.91
CA LEU A 107 -18.01 18.06 19.83
C LEU A 107 -17.03 17.99 21.00
N GLN A 108 -17.52 17.84 22.23
CA GLN A 108 -16.67 17.77 23.41
C GLN A 108 -15.76 16.54 23.38
N GLN A 109 -16.31 15.38 23.02
CA GLN A 109 -15.56 14.13 22.93
C GLN A 109 -14.50 14.19 21.82
N GLU A 110 -14.86 14.70 20.64
CA GLU A 110 -13.93 14.87 19.51
C GLU A 110 -12.85 15.89 19.82
N TYR A 111 -13.19 16.96 20.55
CA TYR A 111 -12.25 17.96 20.99
C TYR A 111 -11.20 17.39 21.96
N GLU A 112 -11.63 16.63 22.97
CA GLU A 112 -10.75 15.99 23.95
C GLU A 112 -9.84 14.95 23.28
N LEU A 113 -10.39 14.12 22.38
CA LEU A 113 -9.64 13.12 21.66
C LEU A 113 -8.58 13.77 20.75
N THR A 114 -8.92 14.85 20.04
CA THR A 114 -7.97 15.58 19.19
C THR A 114 -6.82 16.16 20.02
N GLN A 115 -7.12 16.74 21.19
CA GLN A 115 -6.08 17.28 22.07
C GLN A 115 -5.16 16.19 22.61
N MET A 116 -5.73 15.04 23.01
CA MET A 116 -4.97 13.91 23.51
C MET A 116 -4.01 13.34 22.46
N MET A 117 -4.40 13.35 21.17
CA MET A 117 -3.60 12.89 20.05
C MET A 117 -2.70 13.99 19.45
N SER A 118 -2.53 15.13 20.14
CA SER A 118 -1.73 16.27 19.68
C SER A 118 -0.61 16.57 20.65
N SER A 119 0.53 17.04 20.11
CA SER A 119 1.56 17.69 20.96
C SER A 119 1.02 18.98 21.55
N ASP A 120 1.70 19.52 22.56
CA ASP A 120 1.28 20.76 23.24
C ASP A 120 1.11 21.93 22.26
N GLU A 121 1.99 22.04 21.28
CA GLU A 121 1.96 23.09 20.24
C GLU A 121 0.73 22.92 19.33
N VAL A 122 0.53 21.72 18.78
CA VAL A 122 -0.61 21.41 17.90
C VAL A 122 -1.95 21.50 18.65
N ALA A 123 -1.97 21.10 19.91
CA ALA A 123 -3.16 21.22 20.78
C ALA A 123 -3.50 22.70 21.07
N LYS A 124 -2.48 23.57 21.25
CA LYS A 124 -2.68 25.00 21.41
C LYS A 124 -3.28 25.65 20.17
N ASP A 125 -2.75 25.30 18.99
CA ASP A 125 -3.29 25.77 17.71
C ASP A 125 -4.74 25.32 17.51
N TYR A 126 -5.04 24.09 17.87
CA TYR A 126 -6.41 23.57 17.77
C TYR A 126 -7.37 24.26 18.75
N ARG A 127 -6.94 24.53 20.00
CA ARG A 127 -7.74 25.31 20.96
C ARG A 127 -8.11 26.69 20.44
N SER A 128 -7.17 27.36 19.78
CA SER A 128 -7.41 28.71 19.23
C SER A 128 -8.55 28.77 18.21
N ILE A 129 -8.89 27.65 17.55
CA ILE A 129 -10.01 27.53 16.61
C ILE A 129 -11.37 27.69 17.33
N TYR A 130 -11.41 27.31 18.61
CA TYR A 130 -12.62 27.37 19.44
C TYR A 130 -12.60 28.53 20.44
N GLU A 131 -11.66 29.47 20.30
CA GLU A 131 -11.54 30.67 21.15
C GLU A 131 -11.99 31.93 20.41
N GLY A 132 -12.52 32.89 21.18
CA GLY A 132 -12.87 34.23 20.72
C GLY A 132 -14.19 34.33 19.97
N LYS A 133 -14.46 35.52 19.41
CA LYS A 133 -15.74 35.84 18.72
C LYS A 133 -15.97 35.07 17.40
N ASN A 134 -14.92 34.48 16.87
CA ASN A 134 -14.93 33.71 15.62
C ASN A 134 -14.80 32.20 15.87
N ALA A 135 -15.06 31.74 17.08
CA ALA A 135 -14.99 30.35 17.44
C ALA A 135 -15.82 29.47 16.51
N ARG A 136 -15.29 28.28 16.20
CA ARG A 136 -15.90 27.37 15.21
C ARG A 136 -17.29 26.92 15.62
N ASP A 137 -17.50 26.68 16.90
CA ASP A 137 -18.80 26.33 17.50
C ASP A 137 -19.82 27.43 17.38
N GLN A 138 -19.40 28.69 17.52
CA GLN A 138 -20.29 29.86 17.33
C GLN A 138 -20.67 30.06 15.87
N LYS A 139 -19.76 29.79 14.93
CA LYS A 139 -20.01 29.93 13.48
C LYS A 139 -20.92 28.82 12.94
N LEU A 140 -20.71 27.58 13.36
CA LEU A 140 -21.43 26.45 12.83
C LEU A 140 -22.70 26.14 13.64
N GLY A 141 -22.66 26.34 14.97
CA GLY A 141 -23.79 26.09 15.86
C GLY A 141 -24.29 24.64 15.80
N SER A 142 -25.52 24.40 16.22
CA SER A 142 -26.16 23.09 16.15
C SER A 142 -26.80 22.77 14.79
N SER A 143 -26.85 23.77 13.90
CA SER A 143 -27.53 23.65 12.61
C SER A 143 -26.61 23.18 11.48
N ASN A 144 -25.30 23.19 11.68
CA ASN A 144 -24.34 22.78 10.66
C ASN A 144 -23.51 21.60 11.13
N THR A 145 -23.18 20.71 10.22
CA THR A 145 -22.22 19.63 10.44
C THR A 145 -21.12 19.69 9.38
N VAL A 146 -19.93 19.24 9.74
CA VAL A 146 -18.81 19.06 8.79
C VAL A 146 -18.35 17.62 8.88
N LYS A 147 -18.44 16.90 7.75
CA LYS A 147 -18.01 15.51 7.63
C LYS A 147 -16.76 15.45 6.77
N PRO A 148 -15.61 15.06 7.34
CA PRO A 148 -14.40 14.79 6.56
C PRO A 148 -14.50 13.41 5.89
N GLU A 149 -14.25 13.37 4.59
CA GLU A 149 -14.10 12.13 3.82
C GLU A 149 -12.66 12.03 3.34
N ILE A 150 -11.96 10.99 3.79
CA ILE A 150 -10.57 10.75 3.39
C ILE A 150 -10.57 10.18 1.97
N ILE A 151 -9.91 10.88 1.04
CA ILE A 151 -9.75 10.43 -0.35
C ILE A 151 -8.52 9.54 -0.46
N SER A 152 -7.38 9.97 0.10
CA SER A 152 -6.13 9.22 0.09
C SER A 152 -5.24 9.62 1.25
N ILE A 153 -4.41 8.69 1.72
CA ILE A 153 -3.34 8.94 2.69
C ILE A 153 -2.06 8.34 2.12
N VAL A 154 -1.04 9.18 1.96
CA VAL A 154 0.29 8.80 1.51
C VAL A 154 1.24 8.95 2.70
N LEU A 155 1.93 7.87 3.05
CA LEU A 155 2.96 7.87 4.08
C LEU A 155 4.30 8.14 3.41
N SER A 156 5.02 9.15 3.88
CA SER A 156 6.39 9.41 3.44
C SER A 156 7.34 8.70 4.40
N LYS A 157 8.23 7.88 3.86
CA LYS A 157 9.21 7.16 4.68
C LYS A 157 10.12 8.16 5.38
N LYS A 158 10.35 7.87 6.65
CA LYS A 158 11.25 8.42 7.64
C LYS A 158 12.34 9.33 7.08
N GLU A 159 12.22 10.64 7.23
CA GLU A 159 13.38 11.52 7.24
C GLU A 159 13.99 11.49 8.65
N VAL A 160 15.24 11.08 8.72
CA VAL A 160 16.02 11.20 9.96
C VAL A 160 16.44 12.66 10.04
N GLY A 161 15.82 13.42 10.92
CA GLY A 161 16.21 14.79 11.19
C GLY A 161 17.66 14.89 11.68
N THR A 162 18.22 16.10 11.65
CA THR A 162 19.59 16.41 12.13
C THR A 162 19.83 16.03 13.59
N ASP A 163 18.80 15.79 14.35
CA ASP A 163 18.76 15.35 15.76
C ASP A 163 18.64 13.83 15.95
N GLY A 164 18.67 13.06 14.85
CA GLY A 164 18.64 11.60 14.92
C GLY A 164 17.26 11.00 15.25
N GLN A 165 16.21 11.80 15.44
CA GLN A 165 14.84 11.34 15.58
C GLN A 165 14.19 11.19 14.22
N ALA A 166 13.60 10.02 14.01
CA ALA A 166 12.91 9.70 12.78
C ALA A 166 11.46 10.19 12.89
N SER A 167 11.14 11.24 12.17
CA SER A 167 9.77 11.75 12.07
C SER A 167 9.01 11.07 10.96
N ASN A 168 7.83 10.53 11.26
CA ASN A 168 6.94 9.98 10.27
C ASN A 168 6.07 11.10 9.70
N ILE A 169 6.09 11.28 8.38
CA ILE A 169 5.33 12.32 7.68
C ILE A 169 4.22 11.65 6.87
N ALA A 170 3.03 12.23 6.92
CA ALA A 170 1.93 11.79 6.09
C ALA A 170 1.26 12.99 5.41
N THR A 171 0.77 12.74 4.19
CA THR A 171 -0.05 13.69 3.43
C THR A 171 -1.38 13.03 3.10
N ALA A 172 -2.48 13.70 3.47
CA ALA A 172 -3.83 13.21 3.21
C ALA A 172 -4.62 14.20 2.35
N ARG A 173 -5.33 13.68 1.33
CA ARG A 173 -6.35 14.45 0.62
C ARG A 173 -7.69 14.16 1.23
N VAL A 174 -8.40 15.22 1.59
CA VAL A 174 -9.65 15.15 2.35
C VAL A 174 -10.70 16.03 1.69
N ARG A 175 -11.89 15.50 1.56
CA ARG A 175 -13.07 16.27 1.17
C ARG A 175 -13.88 16.62 2.42
N LEU A 176 -14.07 17.90 2.69
CA LEU A 176 -14.92 18.36 3.78
C LEU A 176 -16.32 18.63 3.20
N ILE A 177 -17.32 17.93 3.70
CA ILE A 177 -18.71 18.13 3.32
C ILE A 177 -19.39 18.85 4.47
N GLN A 178 -19.72 20.12 4.27
CA GLN A 178 -20.52 20.88 5.23
C GLN A 178 -21.98 20.77 4.83
N ARG A 179 -22.82 20.39 5.78
CA ARG A 179 -24.27 20.25 5.61
C ARG A 179 -25.02 21.11 6.62
N ASN A 180 -25.95 21.90 6.12
CA ASN A 180 -26.91 22.60 6.95
C ASN A 180 -28.09 21.65 7.25
N LEU A 181 -28.32 21.33 8.51
CA LEU A 181 -29.36 20.38 8.94
C LEU A 181 -30.76 20.91 8.79
N SER A 182 -30.94 22.27 8.76
CA SER A 182 -32.24 22.91 8.63
C SER A 182 -32.69 23.04 7.19
N THR A 183 -31.79 23.37 6.25
CA THR A 183 -32.06 23.55 4.84
C THR A 183 -31.78 22.33 3.98
N GLY A 184 -30.94 21.41 4.50
CA GLY A 184 -30.44 20.26 3.74
C GLY A 184 -29.36 20.63 2.69
N GLU A 185 -28.92 21.87 2.63
CA GLU A 185 -27.91 22.35 1.71
C GLU A 185 -26.55 21.78 2.05
N GLU A 186 -25.84 21.30 1.03
CA GLU A 186 -24.49 20.73 1.17
C GLU A 186 -23.49 21.52 0.34
N THR A 187 -22.34 21.82 0.92
CA THR A 187 -21.18 22.38 0.25
C THR A 187 -19.98 21.50 0.49
N ALA A 188 -19.17 21.25 -0.55
CA ALA A 188 -17.97 20.43 -0.46
C ALA A 188 -16.73 21.25 -0.77
N LYS A 189 -15.65 21.01 -0.02
CA LYS A 189 -14.34 21.64 -0.20
C LYS A 189 -13.26 20.57 -0.08
N ASN A 190 -12.30 20.60 -0.99
CA ASN A 190 -11.14 19.72 -0.91
C ASN A 190 -9.99 20.44 -0.19
N ILE A 191 -9.31 19.71 0.66
CA ILE A 191 -8.12 20.16 1.37
C ILE A 191 -7.02 19.10 1.30
N VAL A 192 -5.79 19.54 1.42
CA VAL A 192 -4.61 18.69 1.61
C VAL A 192 -4.08 18.94 3.02
N VAL A 193 -4.00 17.86 3.78
CA VAL A 193 -3.47 17.86 5.14
C VAL A 193 -2.08 17.26 5.11
N SER A 194 -1.09 17.99 5.62
CA SER A 194 0.26 17.48 5.87
C SER A 194 0.49 17.43 7.37
N LEU A 195 0.91 16.27 7.87
CA LEU A 195 1.14 16.08 9.29
C LEU A 195 2.40 15.26 9.57
N THR A 196 3.01 15.54 10.70
CA THR A 196 4.11 14.75 11.27
C THR A 196 3.60 14.08 12.54
N TYR A 197 3.93 12.82 12.75
CA TYR A 197 3.45 12.05 13.89
C TYR A 197 4.53 11.14 14.46
N GLU A 198 4.37 10.79 15.72
CA GLU A 198 5.22 9.87 16.46
C GLU A 198 4.38 9.00 17.40
N TYR A 199 4.99 7.94 17.92
CA TYR A 199 4.38 7.08 18.93
C TYR A 199 5.14 7.23 20.24
N LEU A 200 4.47 7.68 21.28
CA LEU A 200 5.05 7.84 22.61
C LEU A 200 4.64 6.69 23.54
N PRO A 201 5.58 6.19 24.38
CA PRO A 201 5.27 5.11 25.33
C PRO A 201 4.18 5.52 26.32
N VAL A 202 3.10 4.78 26.35
CA VAL A 202 1.84 5.08 27.07
C VAL A 202 1.92 4.80 28.60
N LYS A 203 3.06 4.96 29.24
CA LYS A 203 3.25 4.52 30.65
C LYS A 203 2.36 5.24 31.68
N ASN A 204 1.84 6.44 31.39
CA ASN A 204 1.10 7.27 32.34
C ASN A 204 -0.29 7.73 31.85
N MET A 205 -0.85 7.12 30.81
CA MET A 205 -2.20 7.46 30.35
C MET A 205 -3.28 6.85 31.24
N VAL A 206 -4.34 7.63 31.47
CA VAL A 206 -5.57 7.16 32.11
C VAL A 206 -6.20 6.07 31.24
N GLU A 207 -6.76 5.02 31.84
CA GLU A 207 -7.23 3.81 31.13
C GLU A 207 -8.26 4.11 30.03
N GLY A 208 -9.15 5.09 30.24
CA GLY A 208 -10.12 5.53 29.23
C GLY A 208 -9.45 6.03 27.95
N PHE A 209 -8.41 6.85 28.07
CA PHE A 209 -7.67 7.35 26.92
C PHE A 209 -6.83 6.28 26.23
N ARG A 210 -6.41 5.25 26.95
CA ARG A 210 -5.67 4.12 26.39
C ARG A 210 -6.52 3.27 25.43
N MET A 211 -7.84 3.27 25.60
CA MET A 211 -8.74 2.59 24.67
C MET A 211 -8.83 3.31 23.32
N ASP A 212 -8.82 4.64 23.34
CA ASP A 212 -8.92 5.45 22.12
C ASP A 212 -7.57 5.64 21.43
N ASN A 213 -6.46 5.62 22.18
CA ASN A 213 -5.10 5.76 21.68
C ASN A 213 -4.14 4.74 22.31
N PRO A 214 -4.27 3.46 22.00
CA PRO A 214 -3.51 2.38 22.67
C PRO A 214 -2.02 2.41 22.40
N LEU A 215 -1.60 3.04 21.30
CA LEU A 215 -0.19 3.10 20.89
C LEU A 215 0.49 4.42 21.25
N GLY A 216 -0.25 5.39 21.79
CA GLY A 216 0.29 6.72 22.07
C GLY A 216 0.63 7.49 20.80
N PHE A 217 -0.21 7.41 19.78
CA PHE A 217 -0.09 8.19 18.56
C PHE A 217 -0.23 9.68 18.87
N ILE A 218 0.74 10.49 18.46
CA ILE A 218 0.75 11.94 18.69
C ILE A 218 1.16 12.67 17.42
N VAL A 219 0.37 13.67 17.03
CA VAL A 219 0.67 14.58 15.93
C VAL A 219 1.51 15.74 16.47
N THR A 220 2.71 15.91 15.93
CA THR A 220 3.68 16.94 16.33
C THR A 220 3.66 18.18 15.44
N HIS A 221 3.22 18.03 14.18
CA HIS A 221 3.00 19.11 13.24
C HIS A 221 1.74 18.86 12.43
N TYR A 222 0.99 19.93 12.15
CA TYR A 222 -0.26 19.83 11.37
C TYR A 222 -0.46 21.07 10.51
N ARG A 223 -0.65 20.87 9.22
CA ARG A 223 -0.88 21.93 8.25
C ARG A 223 -1.99 21.58 7.29
N VAL A 224 -2.85 22.54 6.99
CA VAL A 224 -3.95 22.41 6.03
C VAL A 224 -3.74 23.41 4.90
N ASP A 225 -3.73 22.91 3.68
CA ASP A 225 -3.71 23.71 2.46
C ASP A 225 -5.03 23.48 1.67
N ASN A 226 -5.56 24.54 1.07
CA ASN A 226 -6.73 24.40 0.22
C ASN A 226 -6.32 23.83 -1.14
N GLU A 227 -7.03 22.82 -1.60
CA GLU A 227 -6.86 22.34 -2.98
C GLU A 227 -7.65 23.28 -3.90
N ALA A 228 -6.94 23.91 -4.86
CA ALA A 228 -7.51 24.86 -5.80
C ALA A 228 -8.38 24.16 -6.85
#